data_a5c568bcda9bbe353c88fcf6147d34fd
#
_entry.id   a5c568bcda9bbe353c88fcf6147d34fd
#
_cell.length_a   1.000
_cell.length_b   1.000
_cell.length_c   1.000
_cell.angle_alpha   90.00
_cell.angle_beta   90.00
_cell.angle_gamma   90.00
#
_symmetry.space_group_name_H-M   'P 1'
#
loop_
_entity.id
_entity.type
_entity.pdbx_description
1 polymer ?
#
loop_
_entity_poly.entity_id
_entity_poly.type
_entity_poly.pdbx_seq_one_letter_code
_entity_poly.pdbx_strand_id
1 'polypeptide(L)'
;MFLRLLSLFFVFSLVFVSFDIDAQSQDKKVTYKKARALQTSTAKKVVKVVEALERVDEEGKEDPDYLTVREILSDLLEKEDSLRSYDRSVMWNYWAYLYTIEENYPKAIEAYKKLLAEPESTIPLRMSSMYMLAQISMELGNLKEGIEFLLQWMDEVEVITAQAWSILGTAYYQLGTESKLAVSYTHLTLPTTYHV
;
A
#
# COMPACT_ATOMS: atom_id res chain seq x y z
N MET A 1 -13.55 12.66 -4.47
CA MET A 1 -14.68 11.70 -4.41
C MET A 1 -14.21 10.25 -4.56
N PHE A 2 -13.07 9.99 -5.19
CA PHE A 2 -12.46 8.65 -5.34
C PHE A 2 -11.84 8.10 -4.04
N LEU A 3 -11.32 8.97 -3.17
CA LEU A 3 -10.60 8.58 -1.94
C LEU A 3 -11.47 7.90 -0.88
N ARG A 4 -12.78 8.22 -0.82
CA ARG A 4 -13.70 7.58 0.13
C ARG A 4 -14.02 6.10 -0.18
N LEU A 5 -13.77 5.66 -1.42
CA LEU A 5 -13.88 4.25 -1.80
C LEU A 5 -12.64 3.43 -1.41
N LEU A 6 -11.48 4.07 -1.25
CA LEU A 6 -10.24 3.38 -0.87
C LEU A 6 -10.26 2.93 0.60
N SER A 7 -10.91 3.70 1.50
CA SER A 7 -10.95 3.38 2.94
C SER A 7 -11.75 2.10 3.23
N LEU A 8 -12.79 1.82 2.47
CA LEU A 8 -13.63 0.63 2.63
C LEU A 8 -12.94 -0.68 2.22
N PHE A 9 -11.94 -0.62 1.32
CA PHE A 9 -11.24 -1.82 0.86
C PHE A 9 -10.12 -2.26 1.80
N PHE A 10 -9.59 -1.36 2.63
CA PHE A 10 -8.45 -1.66 3.50
C PHE A 10 -8.84 -2.41 4.79
N VAL A 11 -10.03 -2.14 5.33
CA VAL A 11 -10.54 -2.81 6.54
C VAL A 11 -10.80 -4.29 6.28
N PHE A 12 -11.20 -4.67 5.06
CA PHE A 12 -11.49 -6.06 4.69
C PHE A 12 -10.24 -6.94 4.50
N SER A 13 -9.07 -6.34 4.32
CA SER A 13 -7.80 -7.06 4.11
C SER A 13 -7.12 -7.52 5.40
N LEU A 14 -7.56 -7.05 6.57
CA LEU A 14 -6.95 -7.38 7.87
C LEU A 14 -7.54 -8.62 8.54
N VAL A 15 -8.67 -9.14 8.08
CA VAL A 15 -9.37 -10.30 8.66
C VAL A 15 -9.29 -11.50 7.72
N PHE A 16 -8.10 -11.94 7.32
CA PHE A 16 -7.93 -13.31 6.83
C PHE A 16 -7.46 -14.22 7.95
N VAL A 17 -8.39 -14.56 8.82
CA VAL A 17 -8.38 -15.83 9.56
C VAL A 17 -8.81 -16.91 8.58
N SER A 18 -7.91 -17.82 8.31
CA SER A 18 -8.06 -19.18 7.76
C SER A 18 -9.46 -19.58 7.29
N PHE A 19 -9.71 -19.52 5.98
CA PHE A 19 -10.68 -20.38 5.35
C PHE A 19 -9.92 -21.42 4.50
N ASP A 20 -9.94 -22.67 4.93
CA ASP A 20 -9.55 -23.79 4.11
C ASP A 20 -10.56 -23.93 2.97
N ILE A 21 -10.18 -23.47 1.79
CA ILE A 21 -10.89 -23.82 0.55
C ILE A 21 -10.03 -24.84 -0.18
N ASP A 22 -10.47 -26.08 -0.08
CA ASP A 22 -9.98 -27.19 -0.90
C ASP A 22 -10.43 -26.96 -2.36
N ALA A 23 -9.54 -26.40 -3.17
CA ALA A 23 -9.71 -26.33 -4.61
C ALA A 23 -8.49 -26.94 -5.28
N GLN A 24 -8.67 -28.15 -5.81
CA GLN A 24 -7.70 -28.80 -6.69
C GLN A 24 -7.36 -27.90 -7.89
N SER A 25 -6.15 -27.37 -7.92
CA SER A 25 -5.49 -26.91 -9.14
C SER A 25 -3.99 -27.16 -9.05
N GLN A 26 -3.43 -27.61 -10.15
CA GLN A 26 -2.10 -28.17 -10.37
C GLN A 26 -0.96 -27.35 -9.77
N ASP A 27 -0.12 -28.09 -9.04
CA ASP A 27 1.21 -27.83 -8.51
C ASP A 27 2.06 -26.70 -9.14
N LYS A 28 2.03 -25.52 -8.55
CA LYS A 28 3.25 -24.79 -8.20
C LYS A 28 3.35 -24.82 -6.68
N LYS A 29 4.34 -25.53 -6.14
CA LYS A 29 4.67 -25.51 -4.71
C LYS A 29 5.05 -24.10 -4.30
N VAL A 30 4.07 -23.27 -3.95
CA VAL A 30 4.30 -22.03 -3.23
C VAL A 30 4.68 -22.43 -1.81
N THR A 31 5.96 -22.40 -1.51
CA THR A 31 6.45 -22.64 -0.14
C THR A 31 6.04 -21.44 0.72
N TYR A 32 4.85 -21.50 1.29
CA TYR A 32 4.44 -20.52 2.30
C TYR A 32 5.42 -20.60 3.47
N LYS A 33 6.31 -19.63 3.61
CA LYS A 33 7.05 -19.47 4.84
C LYS A 33 6.01 -19.30 5.95
N LYS A 34 5.98 -20.23 6.92
CA LYS A 34 5.08 -20.23 8.07
C LYS A 34 5.05 -18.82 8.66
N ALA A 35 3.85 -18.20 8.76
CA ALA A 35 3.71 -16.88 9.32
C ALA A 35 4.39 -16.85 10.69
N ARG A 36 5.39 -15.99 10.86
CA ARG A 36 6.09 -15.84 12.14
C ARG A 36 5.16 -15.10 13.08
N ALA A 37 5.00 -15.62 14.29
CA ALA A 37 4.25 -14.93 15.31
C ALA A 37 4.97 -13.64 15.74
N LEU A 38 4.24 -12.56 15.96
CA LEU A 38 4.73 -11.34 16.60
C LEU A 38 5.33 -11.65 17.97
N GLN A 39 6.27 -10.83 18.41
CA GLN A 39 6.70 -10.83 19.82
C GLN A 39 5.47 -10.51 20.70
N THR A 40 5.41 -11.13 21.88
CA THR A 40 4.26 -10.97 22.78
C THR A 40 3.97 -9.50 23.12
N SER A 41 5.02 -8.69 23.29
CA SER A 41 4.88 -7.25 23.55
C SER A 41 4.26 -6.50 22.36
N THR A 42 4.74 -6.79 21.15
CA THR A 42 4.22 -6.20 19.91
C THR A 42 2.80 -6.67 19.62
N ALA A 43 2.52 -7.97 19.79
CA ALA A 43 1.19 -8.52 19.60
C ALA A 43 0.14 -7.84 20.47
N LYS A 44 0.44 -7.61 21.76
CA LYS A 44 -0.46 -6.89 22.66
C LYS A 44 -0.76 -5.46 22.21
N LYS A 45 0.22 -4.77 21.63
CA LYS A 45 0.04 -3.42 21.08
C LYS A 45 -0.75 -3.43 19.78
N VAL A 46 -0.47 -4.38 18.90
CA VAL A 46 -1.20 -4.55 17.64
C VAL A 46 -2.69 -4.85 17.91
N VAL A 47 -3.01 -5.67 18.90
CA VAL A 47 -4.42 -5.89 19.31
C VAL A 47 -5.09 -4.56 19.68
N LYS A 48 -4.44 -3.72 20.50
CA LYS A 48 -4.98 -2.40 20.86
C LYS A 48 -5.10 -1.45 19.66
N VAL A 49 -4.18 -1.52 18.70
CA VAL A 49 -4.29 -0.76 17.45
C VAL A 49 -5.54 -1.18 16.66
N VAL A 50 -5.78 -2.49 16.55
CA VAL A 50 -6.99 -3.03 15.89
C VAL A 50 -8.25 -2.59 16.63
N GLU A 51 -8.30 -2.75 17.94
CA GLU A 51 -9.43 -2.30 18.78
C GLU A 51 -9.73 -0.81 18.60
N ALA A 52 -8.68 0.04 18.54
CA ALA A 52 -8.84 1.48 18.31
C ALA A 52 -9.32 1.80 16.89
N LEU A 53 -8.90 1.04 15.88
CA LEU A 53 -9.34 1.20 14.49
C LEU A 53 -10.77 0.71 14.26
N GLU A 54 -11.19 -0.33 14.95
CA GLU A 54 -12.52 -0.95 14.84
C GLU A 54 -13.53 -0.33 15.82
N ARG A 55 -13.16 0.74 16.54
CA ARG A 55 -14.06 1.39 17.49
C ARG A 55 -15.31 1.89 16.77
N VAL A 56 -16.45 1.72 17.41
CA VAL A 56 -17.73 2.29 17.00
C VAL A 56 -18.26 3.23 18.08
N ASP A 57 -19.07 4.21 17.67
CA ASP A 57 -19.76 5.11 18.60
C ASP A 57 -20.98 4.43 19.24
N GLU A 58 -21.71 5.16 20.08
CA GLU A 58 -22.90 4.66 20.78
C GLU A 58 -24.04 4.25 19.81
N GLU A 59 -24.02 4.75 18.57
CA GLU A 59 -25.00 4.45 17.53
C GLU A 59 -24.55 3.26 16.66
N GLY A 60 -23.36 2.69 16.91
CA GLY A 60 -22.77 1.58 16.15
C GLY A 60 -22.13 2.00 14.83
N LYS A 61 -21.85 3.28 14.64
CA LYS A 61 -21.14 3.82 13.48
C LYS A 61 -19.63 3.80 13.73
N GLU A 62 -18.85 3.54 12.68
CA GLU A 62 -17.39 3.57 12.73
C GLU A 62 -16.89 4.93 13.26
N ASP A 63 -16.11 4.88 14.33
CA ASP A 63 -15.48 6.02 15.00
C ASP A 63 -14.04 5.67 15.43
N PRO A 64 -13.11 5.43 14.47
CA PRO A 64 -11.75 5.01 14.76
C PRO A 64 -10.99 6.04 15.61
N ASP A 65 -10.28 5.57 16.63
CA ASP A 65 -9.44 6.39 17.49
C ASP A 65 -8.01 6.48 16.96
N TYR A 66 -7.83 7.30 15.94
CA TYR A 66 -6.51 7.50 15.31
C TYR A 66 -5.47 8.11 16.25
N LEU A 67 -5.87 8.81 17.31
CA LEU A 67 -4.93 9.36 18.30
C LEU A 67 -4.31 8.23 19.11
N THR A 68 -5.13 7.33 19.66
CA THR A 68 -4.65 6.13 20.36
C THR A 68 -3.78 5.25 19.44
N VAL A 69 -4.18 5.06 18.18
CA VAL A 69 -3.36 4.34 17.19
C VAL A 69 -1.97 4.98 17.06
N ARG A 70 -1.91 6.30 16.89
CA ARG A 70 -0.65 7.04 16.74
C ARG A 70 0.23 6.92 17.97
N GLU A 71 -0.32 7.02 19.18
CA GLU A 71 0.41 6.88 20.44
C GLU A 71 1.05 5.49 20.56
N ILE A 72 0.29 4.44 20.28
CA ILE A 72 0.79 3.05 20.33
C ILE A 72 1.89 2.81 19.30
N LEU A 73 1.70 3.33 18.07
CA LEU A 73 2.68 3.19 17.01
C LEU A 73 3.96 4.00 17.29
N SER A 74 3.84 5.16 17.94
CA SER A 74 5.00 5.97 18.36
C SER A 74 5.83 5.23 19.42
N ASP A 75 5.19 4.61 20.40
CA ASP A 75 5.90 3.78 21.41
C ASP A 75 6.56 2.51 20.79
N LEU A 76 6.01 1.98 19.70
CA LEU A 76 6.69 0.92 18.93
C LEU A 76 7.89 1.47 18.16
N LEU A 77 7.75 2.64 17.54
CA LEU A 77 8.79 3.29 16.76
C LEU A 77 9.99 3.68 17.61
N GLU A 78 9.78 4.18 18.84
CA GLU A 78 10.86 4.47 19.80
C GLU A 78 11.73 3.24 20.13
N LYS A 79 11.16 2.04 19.94
CA LYS A 79 11.81 0.76 20.21
C LYS A 79 12.15 -0.01 18.93
N GLU A 80 12.17 0.67 17.76
CA GLU A 80 12.32 0.04 16.44
C GLU A 80 13.51 -0.91 16.39
N ASP A 81 14.67 -0.51 16.92
CA ASP A 81 15.89 -1.31 16.92
C ASP A 81 15.77 -2.62 17.70
N SER A 82 14.87 -2.69 18.67
CA SER A 82 14.61 -3.89 19.48
C SER A 82 13.58 -4.83 18.87
N LEU A 83 12.86 -4.37 17.85
CA LEU A 83 11.84 -5.15 17.17
C LEU A 83 12.49 -6.12 16.18
N ARG A 84 11.90 -7.30 16.02
CA ARG A 84 12.27 -8.22 14.93
C ARG A 84 11.77 -7.68 13.59
N SER A 85 12.37 -8.10 12.51
CA SER A 85 12.01 -7.68 11.15
C SER A 85 10.50 -7.83 10.87
N TYR A 86 9.88 -8.94 11.27
CA TYR A 86 8.43 -9.11 11.10
C TYR A 86 7.62 -8.12 11.94
N ASP A 87 8.01 -7.87 13.18
CA ASP A 87 7.35 -6.88 14.06
C ASP A 87 7.45 -5.47 13.49
N ARG A 88 8.62 -5.09 12.93
CA ARG A 88 8.79 -3.81 12.21
C ARG A 88 7.93 -3.73 10.97
N SER A 89 7.84 -4.81 10.17
CA SER A 89 6.99 -4.79 8.98
C SER A 89 5.51 -4.55 9.30
N VAL A 90 5.01 -5.14 10.39
CA VAL A 90 3.64 -4.91 10.86
C VAL A 90 3.46 -3.48 11.39
N MET A 91 4.42 -2.97 12.17
CA MET A 91 4.41 -1.57 12.63
C MET A 91 4.38 -0.59 11.46
N TRP A 92 5.25 -0.78 10.43
CA TRP A 92 5.28 0.09 9.26
C TRP A 92 4.01 -0.01 8.42
N ASN A 93 3.34 -1.17 8.38
CA ASN A 93 2.04 -1.30 7.73
C ASN A 93 0.98 -0.40 8.38
N TYR A 94 0.90 -0.36 9.71
CA TYR A 94 -0.04 0.52 10.42
C TYR A 94 0.33 2.00 10.30
N TRP A 95 1.63 2.35 10.32
CA TRP A 95 2.07 3.72 10.05
C TRP A 95 1.70 4.16 8.62
N ALA A 96 1.92 3.30 7.63
CA ALA A 96 1.55 3.59 6.24
C ALA A 96 0.04 3.81 6.10
N TYR A 97 -0.76 2.96 6.75
CA TYR A 97 -2.21 3.12 6.80
C TYR A 97 -2.62 4.47 7.42
N LEU A 98 -2.09 4.78 8.60
CA LEU A 98 -2.40 6.03 9.30
C LEU A 98 -2.05 7.26 8.46
N TYR A 99 -0.85 7.29 7.84
CA TYR A 99 -0.45 8.36 6.94
C TYR A 99 -1.33 8.43 5.68
N THR A 100 -1.83 7.32 5.19
CA THR A 100 -2.74 7.30 4.03
C THR A 100 -4.10 7.93 4.39
N ILE A 101 -4.65 7.61 5.56
CA ILE A 101 -5.90 8.21 6.06
C ILE A 101 -5.76 9.72 6.28
N GLU A 102 -4.59 10.16 6.74
CA GLU A 102 -4.25 11.58 6.94
C GLU A 102 -3.88 12.31 5.65
N GLU A 103 -3.95 11.63 4.50
CA GLU A 103 -3.53 12.15 3.19
C GLU A 103 -2.06 12.62 3.16
N ASN A 104 -1.24 12.14 4.13
CA ASN A 104 0.20 12.40 4.16
C ASN A 104 0.94 11.38 3.29
N TYR A 105 0.69 11.44 1.98
CA TYR A 105 1.22 10.49 1.02
C TYR A 105 2.75 10.35 1.00
N PRO A 106 3.55 11.43 1.16
CA PRO A 106 5.00 11.27 1.23
C PRO A 106 5.45 10.35 2.36
N LYS A 107 4.86 10.49 3.55
CA LYS A 107 5.15 9.62 4.69
C LYS A 107 4.57 8.21 4.52
N ALA A 108 3.39 8.08 3.90
CA ALA A 108 2.81 6.78 3.56
C ALA A 108 3.74 5.99 2.64
N ILE A 109 4.25 6.61 1.57
CA ILE A 109 5.22 6.00 0.65
C ILE A 109 6.49 5.55 1.38
N GLU A 110 7.04 6.41 2.24
CA GLU A 110 8.22 6.06 3.04
C GLU A 110 7.97 4.84 3.93
N ALA A 111 6.83 4.80 4.64
CA ALA A 111 6.47 3.71 5.52
C ALA A 111 6.27 2.39 4.75
N TYR A 112 5.58 2.41 3.59
CA TYR A 112 5.46 1.23 2.73
C TYR A 112 6.81 0.76 2.20
N LYS A 113 7.71 1.67 1.79
CA LYS A 113 9.08 1.30 1.35
C LYS A 113 9.88 0.66 2.48
N LYS A 114 9.77 1.17 3.72
CA LYS A 114 10.38 0.55 4.91
C LYS A 114 9.82 -0.85 5.16
N LEU A 115 8.50 -1.05 5.05
CA LEU A 115 7.91 -2.38 5.14
C LEU A 115 8.48 -3.34 4.10
N LEU A 116 8.58 -2.91 2.84
CA LEU A 116 9.11 -3.73 1.75
C LEU A 116 10.60 -4.09 1.94
N ALA A 117 11.35 -3.24 2.62
CA ALA A 117 12.75 -3.48 2.95
C ALA A 117 12.94 -4.52 4.07
N GLU A 118 11.90 -4.85 4.85
CA GLU A 118 11.99 -5.83 5.92
C GLU A 118 12.04 -7.26 5.37
N PRO A 119 13.14 -8.01 5.61
CA PRO A 119 13.36 -9.32 4.99
C PRO A 119 12.38 -10.40 5.46
N GLU A 120 11.75 -10.22 6.62
CA GLU A 120 10.78 -11.16 7.19
C GLU A 120 9.32 -10.70 6.97
N SER A 121 9.10 -9.64 6.20
CA SER A 121 7.76 -9.23 5.79
C SER A 121 7.06 -10.37 5.05
N THR A 122 5.78 -10.61 5.39
CA THR A 122 5.00 -11.68 4.77
C THR A 122 4.60 -11.31 3.34
N ILE A 123 4.35 -12.33 2.52
CA ILE A 123 3.89 -12.12 1.14
C ILE A 123 2.63 -11.23 1.09
N PRO A 124 1.57 -11.47 1.90
CA PRO A 124 0.39 -10.61 1.89
C PRO A 124 0.69 -9.13 2.22
N LEU A 125 1.55 -8.86 3.22
CA LEU A 125 1.94 -7.48 3.55
C LEU A 125 2.71 -6.82 2.41
N ARG A 126 3.64 -7.54 1.79
CA ARG A 126 4.41 -7.03 0.64
C ARG A 126 3.50 -6.72 -0.54
N MET A 127 2.58 -7.66 -0.85
CA MET A 127 1.64 -7.51 -1.96
C MET A 127 0.72 -6.31 -1.77
N SER A 128 0.10 -6.17 -0.58
CA SER A 128 -0.75 -5.01 -0.28
C SER A 128 0.05 -3.70 -0.34
N SER A 129 1.28 -3.69 0.16
CA SER A 129 2.14 -2.49 0.13
C SER A 129 2.52 -2.07 -1.28
N MET A 130 2.90 -3.01 -2.16
CA MET A 130 3.21 -2.70 -3.56
C MET A 130 1.99 -2.13 -4.30
N TYR A 131 0.81 -2.71 -4.07
CA TYR A 131 -0.42 -2.22 -4.67
C TYR A 131 -0.79 -0.81 -4.18
N MET A 132 -0.66 -0.53 -2.88
CA MET A 132 -0.89 0.80 -2.32
C MET A 132 0.14 1.82 -2.80
N LEU A 133 1.43 1.45 -2.88
CA LEU A 133 2.47 2.31 -3.46
C LEU A 133 2.15 2.67 -4.91
N ALA A 134 1.71 1.69 -5.72
CA ALA A 134 1.31 1.96 -7.10
C ALA A 134 0.18 3.00 -7.16
N GLN A 135 -0.87 2.83 -6.37
CA GLN A 135 -2.02 3.73 -6.36
C GLN A 135 -1.66 5.14 -5.88
N ILE A 136 -0.93 5.26 -4.76
CA ILE A 136 -0.53 6.55 -4.21
C ILE A 136 0.44 7.27 -5.17
N SER A 137 1.41 6.56 -5.75
CA SER A 137 2.34 7.15 -6.72
C SER A 137 1.61 7.69 -7.95
N MET A 138 0.62 6.96 -8.46
CA MET A 138 -0.21 7.41 -9.59
C MET A 138 -1.08 8.62 -9.23
N GLU A 139 -1.67 8.64 -8.03
CA GLU A 139 -2.47 9.78 -7.53
C GLU A 139 -1.63 11.05 -7.43
N LEU A 140 -0.36 10.94 -7.05
CA LEU A 140 0.60 12.05 -6.99
C LEU A 140 1.17 12.44 -8.36
N GLY A 141 0.76 11.80 -9.45
CA GLY A 141 1.30 12.04 -10.79
C GLY A 141 2.64 11.36 -11.07
N ASN A 142 3.19 10.59 -10.13
CA ASN A 142 4.41 9.82 -10.31
C ASN A 142 4.13 8.53 -11.12
N LEU A 143 3.57 8.68 -12.33
CA LEU A 143 3.02 7.59 -13.12
C LEU A 143 4.02 6.47 -13.40
N LYS A 144 5.29 6.80 -13.67
CA LYS A 144 6.32 5.80 -13.95
C LYS A 144 6.57 4.89 -12.74
N GLU A 145 6.78 5.49 -11.56
CA GLU A 145 6.98 4.74 -10.32
C GLU A 145 5.75 3.91 -9.96
N GLY A 146 4.55 4.49 -10.12
CA GLY A 146 3.29 3.77 -9.89
C GLY A 146 3.12 2.57 -10.81
N ILE A 147 3.46 2.69 -12.10
CA ILE A 147 3.45 1.59 -13.07
C ILE A 147 4.45 0.50 -12.66
N GLU A 148 5.67 0.87 -12.23
CA GLU A 148 6.69 -0.09 -11.80
C GLU A 148 6.22 -0.92 -10.60
N PHE A 149 5.64 -0.30 -9.56
CA PHE A 149 5.08 -1.03 -8.43
C PHE A 149 3.91 -1.92 -8.82
N LEU A 150 3.03 -1.46 -9.71
CA LEU A 150 1.89 -2.25 -10.16
C LEU A 150 2.33 -3.47 -10.97
N LEU A 151 3.33 -3.31 -11.84
CA LEU A 151 3.90 -4.43 -12.62
C LEU A 151 4.59 -5.44 -11.70
N GLN A 152 5.36 -5.00 -10.70
CA GLN A 152 5.96 -5.90 -9.71
C GLN A 152 4.88 -6.68 -8.95
N TRP A 153 3.80 -6.01 -8.55
CA TRP A 153 2.66 -6.66 -7.91
C TRP A 153 2.00 -7.70 -8.84
N MET A 154 1.80 -7.35 -10.12
CA MET A 154 1.18 -8.24 -11.11
C MET A 154 2.02 -9.48 -11.40
N ASP A 155 3.36 -9.40 -11.28
CA ASP A 155 4.27 -10.53 -11.46
C ASP A 155 4.20 -11.54 -10.30
N GLU A 156 3.86 -11.06 -9.10
CA GLU A 156 3.82 -11.89 -7.89
C GLU A 156 2.42 -12.47 -7.59
N VAL A 157 1.33 -11.89 -8.09
CA VAL A 157 -0.02 -12.39 -7.83
C VAL A 157 -0.38 -13.57 -8.74
N GLU A 158 -1.14 -14.51 -8.19
CA GLU A 158 -1.64 -15.67 -8.95
C GLU A 158 -2.72 -15.26 -9.97
N VAL A 159 -3.59 -14.30 -9.59
CA VAL A 159 -4.67 -13.80 -10.44
C VAL A 159 -4.67 -12.29 -10.47
N ILE A 160 -4.45 -11.72 -11.65
CA ILE A 160 -4.51 -10.27 -11.85
C ILE A 160 -5.97 -9.85 -12.04
N THR A 161 -6.43 -8.91 -11.21
CA THR A 161 -7.81 -8.42 -11.27
C THR A 161 -8.04 -7.49 -12.47
N ALA A 162 -9.28 -7.44 -12.97
CA ALA A 162 -9.67 -6.48 -14.01
C ALA A 162 -9.41 -5.02 -13.60
N GLN A 163 -9.54 -4.73 -12.30
CA GLN A 163 -9.22 -3.41 -11.74
C GLN A 163 -7.74 -3.05 -11.92
N ALA A 164 -6.82 -3.98 -11.64
CA ALA A 164 -5.39 -3.74 -11.82
C ALA A 164 -5.04 -3.45 -13.29
N TRP A 165 -5.61 -4.20 -14.23
CA TRP A 165 -5.48 -3.93 -15.66
C TRP A 165 -6.02 -2.56 -16.06
N SER A 166 -7.16 -2.16 -15.50
CA SER A 166 -7.76 -0.84 -15.75
C SER A 166 -6.88 0.30 -15.23
N ILE A 167 -6.32 0.16 -14.02
CA ILE A 167 -5.39 1.12 -13.44
C ILE A 167 -4.14 1.25 -14.31
N LEU A 168 -3.54 0.12 -14.71
CA LEU A 168 -2.35 0.09 -15.55
C LEU A 168 -2.61 0.77 -16.91
N GLY A 169 -3.72 0.44 -17.57
CA GLY A 169 -4.11 1.05 -18.84
C GLY A 169 -4.31 2.56 -18.73
N THR A 170 -4.97 3.01 -17.65
CA THR A 170 -5.18 4.44 -17.38
C THR A 170 -3.84 5.16 -17.15
N ALA A 171 -2.93 4.57 -16.38
CA ALA A 171 -1.62 5.16 -16.11
C ALA A 171 -0.78 5.29 -17.39
N TYR A 172 -0.76 4.28 -18.26
CA TYR A 172 -0.08 4.37 -19.55
C TYR A 172 -0.72 5.39 -20.50
N TYR A 173 -2.04 5.49 -20.49
CA TYR A 173 -2.74 6.50 -21.28
C TYR A 173 -2.36 7.92 -20.83
N GLN A 174 -2.37 8.19 -19.54
CA GLN A 174 -1.97 9.48 -18.95
C GLN A 174 -0.50 9.80 -19.30
N LEU A 175 0.41 8.86 -19.08
CA LEU A 175 1.83 9.01 -19.39
C LEU A 175 2.06 9.31 -20.89
N GLY A 176 1.34 8.64 -21.77
CA GLY A 176 1.39 8.86 -23.21
C GLY A 176 0.84 10.23 -23.62
N THR A 177 -0.19 10.71 -22.94
CA THR A 177 -0.78 12.03 -23.17
C THR A 177 0.16 13.14 -22.72
N GLU A 178 0.75 13.04 -21.55
CA GLU A 178 1.76 13.98 -21.04
C GLU A 178 2.96 14.09 -21.99
N SER A 179 3.45 12.95 -22.46
CA SER A 179 4.55 12.87 -23.41
C SER A 179 4.24 13.58 -24.74
N LYS A 180 3.02 13.39 -25.27
CA LYS A 180 2.56 14.04 -26.50
C LYS A 180 2.40 15.56 -26.33
N LEU A 181 1.87 16.01 -25.19
CA LEU A 181 1.78 17.44 -24.88
C LEU A 181 3.16 18.08 -24.80
N ALA A 182 4.11 17.45 -24.11
CA ALA A 182 5.48 17.95 -24.03
C ALA A 182 6.13 18.11 -25.42
N VAL A 183 5.97 17.14 -26.31
CA VAL A 183 6.45 17.21 -27.69
C VAL A 183 5.78 18.33 -28.47
N SER A 184 4.47 18.53 -28.32
CA SER A 184 3.72 19.60 -28.97
C SER A 184 4.22 20.99 -28.56
N TYR A 185 4.48 21.20 -27.27
CA TYR A 185 5.03 22.46 -26.76
C TYR A 185 6.44 22.73 -27.25
N THR A 186 7.30 21.73 -27.34
CA THR A 186 8.66 21.91 -27.87
C THR A 186 8.65 22.30 -29.34
N HIS A 187 7.73 21.79 -30.14
CA HIS A 187 7.55 22.19 -31.52
C HIS A 187 6.98 23.60 -31.71
N LEU A 188 6.14 24.06 -30.78
CA LEU A 188 5.57 25.40 -30.82
C LEU A 188 6.56 26.49 -30.35
N THR A 189 7.58 26.13 -29.57
CA THR A 189 8.59 27.07 -29.04
C THR A 189 9.87 27.14 -29.83
N LEU A 190 10.02 26.35 -30.89
CA LEU A 190 11.16 26.48 -31.81
C LEU A 190 11.04 27.80 -32.57
N PRO A 191 12.01 28.72 -32.39
CA PRO A 191 11.98 29.97 -33.15
C PRO A 191 12.08 29.66 -34.66
N THR A 192 11.08 30.09 -35.40
CA THR A 192 11.19 30.18 -36.85
C THR A 192 12.25 31.25 -37.16
N THR A 193 13.50 30.85 -37.21
CA THR A 193 14.55 31.70 -37.80
C THR A 193 14.26 31.78 -39.31
N TYR A 194 13.49 32.79 -39.69
CA TYR A 194 13.47 33.24 -41.07
C TYR A 194 14.85 33.83 -41.38
N HIS A 195 15.66 33.11 -42.13
CA HIS A 195 16.78 33.73 -42.84
C HIS A 195 16.20 34.53 -43.98
N VAL A 196 16.36 35.86 -43.89
CA VAL A 196 16.21 36.81 -45.01
C VAL A 196 17.49 36.80 -45.82
#